data_513e3b0906a92baef02a4e5363fecdb6
#
_entry.id   513e3b0906a92baef02a4e5363fecdb6
#
_cell.length_a   1.000
_cell.length_b   1.000
_cell.length_c   1.000
_cell.angle_alpha   90.00
_cell.angle_beta   90.00
_cell.angle_gamma   90.00
#
_symmetry.space_group_name_H-M   'P 1'
#
loop_
_entity.id
_entity.type
_entity.pdbx_description
1 polymer ?
#
loop_
_entity_poly.entity_id
_entity_poly.type
_entity_poly.pdbx_seq_one_letter_code
_entity_poly.pdbx_strand_id
1 'polypeptide(L)'
;YPKEVPYDFAKYVIKVYRQVLNGEIRYPREYMYGNKGLVRAGICLQYAIKNNMVFHSVEEMYRFFCSPEGLTFLREKKLYQLYKSFYKTPVQFLHFSLPDSLKSELYYNYYTFLINYKKKYGELPPCTS
;
A
#
# COMPACT_ATOMS: atom_id res chain seq x y z
N TYR A 1 1.72 -1.36 9.38
CA TYR A 1 1.52 -1.03 10.78
C TYR A 1 1.96 -2.18 11.66
N PRO A 2 2.50 -1.88 12.83
CA PRO A 2 3.20 -2.89 13.61
C PRO A 2 2.31 -3.81 14.47
N LYS A 3 1.04 -3.50 14.64
CA LYS A 3 0.13 -4.27 15.50
C LYS A 3 -1.20 -4.51 14.83
N GLU A 4 -1.89 -5.56 15.26
CA GLU A 4 -3.23 -5.79 14.80
C GLU A 4 -4.14 -4.62 15.17
N VAL A 5 -4.89 -4.14 14.19
CA VAL A 5 -5.82 -3.06 14.38
C VAL A 5 -7.15 -3.63 14.87
N PRO A 6 -7.77 -3.04 15.90
CA PRO A 6 -9.09 -3.50 16.33
C PRO A 6 -10.08 -3.51 15.17
N TYR A 7 -10.94 -4.54 15.15
CA TYR A 7 -11.90 -4.73 14.06
C TYR A 7 -12.79 -3.50 13.85
N ASP A 8 -13.29 -2.93 14.94
CA ASP A 8 -14.18 -1.77 14.86
C ASP A 8 -13.48 -0.55 14.27
N PHE A 9 -12.21 -0.35 14.59
CA PHE A 9 -11.43 0.74 14.02
C PHE A 9 -11.25 0.57 12.53
N ALA A 10 -10.86 -0.64 12.10
CA ALA A 10 -10.68 -0.92 10.68
C ALA A 10 -11.98 -0.75 9.90
N LYS A 11 -13.09 -1.23 10.47
CA LYS A 11 -14.41 -1.10 9.85
C LYS A 11 -14.80 0.36 9.65
N TYR A 12 -14.55 1.20 10.65
CA TYR A 12 -14.83 2.62 10.57
C TYR A 12 -13.99 3.31 9.50
N VAL A 13 -12.68 2.98 9.46
CA VAL A 13 -11.78 3.55 8.45
C VAL A 13 -12.23 3.18 7.04
N ILE A 14 -12.62 1.92 6.84
CA ILE A 14 -13.10 1.45 5.54
C ILE A 14 -14.39 2.18 5.14
N LYS A 15 -15.28 2.42 6.10
CA LYS A 15 -16.51 3.16 5.84
C LYS A 15 -16.22 4.56 5.32
N VAL A 16 -15.33 5.28 6.00
CA VAL A 16 -14.92 6.63 5.59
C VAL A 16 -14.25 6.59 4.22
N TYR A 17 -13.38 5.63 4.01
CA TYR A 17 -12.67 5.49 2.73
C TYR A 17 -13.64 5.26 1.57
N ARG A 18 -14.65 4.41 1.76
CA ARG A 18 -15.66 4.18 0.73
C ARG A 18 -16.41 5.45 0.38
N GLN A 19 -16.74 6.26 1.38
CA GLN A 19 -17.40 7.56 1.14
C GLN A 19 -16.51 8.50 0.35
N VAL A 20 -15.20 8.51 0.64
CA VAL A 20 -14.24 9.32 -0.11
C VAL A 20 -14.14 8.83 -1.57
N LEU A 21 -14.09 7.52 -1.78
CA LEU A 21 -14.02 6.95 -3.12
C LEU A 21 -15.26 7.28 -3.96
N ASN A 22 -16.43 7.30 -3.32
CA ASN A 22 -17.68 7.61 -3.98
C ASN A 22 -17.88 9.10 -4.22
N GLY A 23 -16.96 9.93 -3.76
CA GLY A 23 -17.05 11.37 -3.91
C GLY A 23 -18.03 12.05 -2.95
N GLU A 24 -18.53 11.32 -1.96
CA GLU A 24 -19.50 11.87 -1.00
C GLU A 24 -18.88 12.84 -0.01
N ILE A 25 -17.62 12.57 0.39
CA ILE A 25 -16.86 13.41 1.32
C ILE A 25 -15.42 13.46 0.89
N ARG A 26 -14.68 14.44 1.44
CA ARG A 26 -13.22 14.46 1.38
C ARG A 26 -12.69 13.81 2.65
N TYR A 27 -11.41 13.42 2.63
CA TYR A 27 -10.78 12.94 3.87
C TYR A 27 -10.95 14.00 4.96
N PRO A 28 -11.38 13.61 6.16
CA PRO A 28 -11.49 14.56 7.26
C PRO A 28 -10.15 15.27 7.52
N ARG A 29 -10.21 16.51 7.98
CA ARG A 29 -9.01 17.28 8.27
C ARG A 29 -8.16 16.55 9.31
N GLU A 30 -6.85 16.51 9.06
CA GLU A 30 -5.89 15.81 9.93
C GLU A 30 -6.10 14.31 10.09
N TYR A 31 -7.04 13.73 9.34
CA TYR A 31 -7.36 12.32 9.40
C TYR A 31 -6.15 11.44 9.09
N MET A 32 -5.33 11.84 8.13
CA MET A 32 -4.17 11.09 7.66
C MET A 32 -2.85 11.65 8.19
N TYR A 33 -2.87 12.26 9.38
CA TYR A 33 -1.67 12.80 10.00
C TYR A 33 -1.18 11.88 11.12
N GLY A 34 0.14 11.86 11.31
CA GLY A 34 0.80 11.14 12.39
C GLY A 34 0.67 9.62 12.29
N ASN A 35 0.89 8.95 13.42
CA ASN A 35 0.87 7.48 13.47
C ASN A 35 -0.51 6.90 13.17
N LYS A 36 -1.56 7.55 13.61
CA LYS A 36 -2.93 7.12 13.32
C LYS A 36 -3.21 7.24 11.82
N GLY A 37 -2.74 8.32 11.19
CA GLY A 37 -2.88 8.49 9.76
C GLY A 37 -2.16 7.40 8.97
N LEU A 38 -0.97 7.03 9.42
CA LEU A 38 -0.21 5.95 8.80
C LEU A 38 -0.97 4.63 8.83
N VAL A 39 -1.56 4.30 9.98
CA VAL A 39 -2.36 3.08 10.14
C VAL A 39 -3.60 3.14 9.24
N ARG A 40 -4.29 4.27 9.22
CA ARG A 40 -5.48 4.45 8.38
C ARG A 40 -5.14 4.30 6.89
N ALA A 41 -4.04 4.88 6.45
CA ALA A 41 -3.59 4.76 5.07
C ALA A 41 -3.33 3.29 4.70
N GLY A 42 -2.69 2.54 5.60
CA GLY A 42 -2.46 1.11 5.39
C GLY A 42 -3.75 0.31 5.25
N ILE A 43 -4.73 0.59 6.09
CA ILE A 43 -6.04 -0.06 6.02
C ILE A 43 -6.72 0.25 4.69
N CYS A 44 -6.67 1.51 4.25
CA CYS A 44 -7.25 1.90 2.97
C CYS A 44 -6.59 1.18 1.81
N LEU A 45 -5.27 1.07 1.81
CA LEU A 45 -4.54 0.38 0.75
C LEU A 45 -4.90 -1.11 0.71
N GLN A 46 -4.94 -1.77 1.87
CA GLN A 46 -5.32 -3.18 1.94
C GLN A 46 -6.73 -3.39 1.39
N TYR A 47 -7.67 -2.53 1.75
CA TYR A 47 -9.03 -2.60 1.24
C TYR A 47 -9.07 -2.42 -0.27
N ALA A 48 -8.34 -1.43 -0.79
CA ALA A 48 -8.33 -1.15 -2.23
C ALA A 48 -7.78 -2.34 -3.03
N ILE A 49 -6.69 -2.94 -2.54
CA ILE A 49 -6.10 -4.12 -3.19
C ILE A 49 -7.08 -5.29 -3.16
N LYS A 50 -7.64 -5.58 -1.98
CA LYS A 50 -8.52 -6.73 -1.81
C LYS A 50 -9.74 -6.67 -2.71
N ASN A 51 -10.28 -5.48 -2.94
CA ASN A 51 -11.55 -5.33 -3.66
C ASN A 51 -11.40 -5.02 -5.15
N ASN A 52 -10.18 -4.73 -5.62
CA ASN A 52 -9.99 -4.30 -7.01
C ASN A 52 -8.98 -5.12 -7.80
N MET A 53 -8.20 -5.95 -7.13
CA MET A 53 -7.09 -6.64 -7.79
C MET A 53 -6.97 -8.08 -7.32
N VAL A 54 -6.53 -8.95 -8.24
CA VAL A 54 -6.19 -10.31 -7.92
C VAL A 54 -4.74 -10.53 -8.31
N PHE A 55 -3.92 -10.90 -7.35
CA PHE A 55 -2.52 -11.24 -7.59
C PHE A 55 -2.30 -12.72 -7.33
N HIS A 56 -1.56 -13.38 -8.22
CA HIS A 56 -1.26 -14.80 -8.09
C HIS A 56 -0.04 -15.08 -7.21
N SER A 57 0.76 -14.04 -6.95
CA SER A 57 1.94 -14.16 -6.11
C SER A 57 2.32 -12.81 -5.52
N VAL A 58 3.14 -12.85 -4.47
CA VAL A 58 3.68 -11.64 -3.87
C VAL A 58 4.61 -10.91 -4.87
N GLU A 59 5.34 -11.67 -5.68
CA GLU A 59 6.20 -11.08 -6.71
C GLU A 59 5.39 -10.26 -7.71
N GLU A 60 4.24 -10.78 -8.15
CA GLU A 60 3.35 -10.07 -9.06
C GLU A 60 2.87 -8.76 -8.44
N MET A 61 2.51 -8.78 -7.15
CA MET A 61 2.10 -7.60 -6.42
C MET A 61 3.22 -6.55 -6.38
N TYR A 62 4.44 -6.96 -6.07
CA TYR A 62 5.57 -6.04 -6.06
C TYR A 62 5.85 -5.46 -7.45
N ARG A 63 5.78 -6.27 -8.49
CA ARG A 63 5.97 -5.79 -9.86
C ARG A 63 4.94 -4.72 -10.22
N PHE A 64 3.69 -4.94 -9.85
CA PHE A 64 2.64 -3.97 -10.13
C PHE A 64 2.95 -2.63 -9.47
N PHE A 65 3.30 -2.64 -8.19
CA PHE A 65 3.60 -1.41 -7.47
C PHE A 65 4.96 -0.80 -7.85
N CYS A 66 5.80 -1.54 -8.57
CA CYS A 66 7.02 -0.99 -9.17
C CYS A 66 6.81 -0.40 -10.56
N SER A 67 5.64 -0.60 -11.15
CA SER A 67 5.32 -0.09 -12.47
C SER A 67 4.59 1.25 -12.39
N PRO A 68 4.52 2.00 -13.51
CA PRO A 68 3.68 3.21 -13.56
C PRO A 68 2.21 2.94 -13.25
N GLU A 69 1.76 1.71 -13.50
CA GLU A 69 0.38 1.31 -13.20
C GLU A 69 0.08 1.37 -11.71
N GLY A 70 1.08 1.12 -10.87
CA GLY A 70 0.93 1.26 -9.41
C GLY A 70 0.61 2.68 -9.00
N LEU A 71 1.30 3.66 -9.58
CA LEU A 71 1.00 5.07 -9.31
C LEU A 71 -0.39 5.46 -9.80
N THR A 72 -0.76 5.00 -11.00
CA THR A 72 -2.09 5.25 -11.54
C THR A 72 -3.16 4.68 -10.62
N PHE A 73 -2.95 3.46 -10.13
CA PHE A 73 -3.86 2.82 -9.18
C PHE A 73 -4.03 3.67 -7.90
N LEU A 74 -2.92 4.15 -7.34
CA LEU A 74 -2.98 4.98 -6.13
C LEU A 74 -3.74 6.28 -6.37
N ARG A 75 -3.57 6.90 -7.54
CA ARG A 75 -4.31 8.11 -7.88
C ARG A 75 -5.80 7.84 -8.04
N GLU A 76 -6.17 6.79 -8.75
CA GLU A 76 -7.56 6.42 -8.96
C GLU A 76 -8.26 6.07 -7.65
N LYS A 77 -7.54 5.47 -6.71
CA LYS A 77 -8.09 5.09 -5.42
C LYS A 77 -7.93 6.17 -4.35
N LYS A 78 -7.53 7.38 -4.76
CA LYS A 78 -7.37 8.55 -3.88
C LYS A 78 -6.40 8.30 -2.73
N LEU A 79 -5.37 7.50 -3.00
CA LEU A 79 -4.31 7.17 -2.04
C LEU A 79 -2.98 7.87 -2.36
N TYR A 80 -2.89 8.58 -3.48
CA TYR A 80 -1.63 9.16 -3.93
C TYR A 80 -1.06 10.16 -2.93
N GLN A 81 -1.88 11.05 -2.37
CA GLN A 81 -1.42 12.04 -1.39
C GLN A 81 -0.94 11.38 -0.10
N LEU A 82 -1.62 10.30 0.31
CA LEU A 82 -1.23 9.54 1.49
C LEU A 82 0.13 8.88 1.28
N TYR A 83 0.31 8.25 0.14
CA TYR A 83 1.58 7.65 -0.22
C TYR A 83 2.70 8.70 -0.20
N LYS A 84 2.48 9.86 -0.82
CA LYS A 84 3.47 10.93 -0.86
C LYS A 84 3.81 11.48 0.52
N SER A 85 2.85 11.51 1.43
CA SER A 85 3.06 12.05 2.77
C SER A 85 3.93 11.15 3.65
N PHE A 86 3.89 9.83 3.43
CA PHE A 86 4.54 8.88 4.32
C PHE A 86 5.68 8.09 3.68
N TYR A 87 5.70 7.94 2.37
CA TYR A 87 6.61 7.01 1.70
C TYR A 87 7.25 7.62 0.47
N LYS A 88 8.42 7.09 0.12
CA LYS A 88 9.15 7.53 -1.08
C LYS A 88 8.71 6.78 -2.33
N THR A 89 8.30 5.53 -2.18
CA THR A 89 7.92 4.69 -3.32
C THR A 89 6.62 3.95 -3.03
N PRO A 90 5.83 3.62 -4.06
CA PRO A 90 4.62 2.82 -3.86
C PRO A 90 4.89 1.45 -3.24
N VAL A 91 6.05 0.86 -3.51
CA VAL A 91 6.45 -0.43 -2.92
C VAL A 91 6.62 -0.29 -1.42
N GLN A 92 7.19 0.82 -0.94
CA GLN A 92 7.29 1.05 0.50
C GLN A 92 5.91 1.13 1.13
N PHE A 93 4.99 1.84 0.50
CA PHE A 93 3.61 1.94 0.98
C PHE A 93 2.98 0.56 1.10
N LEU A 94 3.10 -0.24 0.04
CA LEU A 94 2.60 -1.62 0.05
C LEU A 94 3.23 -2.44 1.17
N HIS A 95 4.55 -2.42 1.25
CA HIS A 95 5.29 -3.25 2.20
C HIS A 95 4.93 -2.96 3.65
N PHE A 96 4.87 -1.67 4.01
CA PHE A 96 4.58 -1.28 5.38
C PHE A 96 3.09 -1.26 5.72
N SER A 97 2.22 -1.45 4.72
CA SER A 97 0.78 -1.48 4.94
C SER A 97 0.24 -2.88 5.23
N LEU A 98 1.06 -3.90 5.06
CA LEU A 98 0.63 -5.29 5.23
C LEU A 98 0.73 -5.74 6.70
N PRO A 99 -0.12 -6.69 7.13
CA PRO A 99 -0.09 -7.17 8.51
C PRO A 99 1.25 -7.79 8.91
N ASP A 100 1.62 -7.67 10.18
CA ASP A 100 2.85 -8.24 10.71
C ASP A 100 2.95 -9.75 10.49
N SER A 101 1.82 -10.44 10.51
CA SER A 101 1.79 -11.88 10.26
C SER A 101 2.35 -12.28 8.91
N LEU A 102 2.34 -11.35 7.95
CA LEU A 102 2.86 -11.60 6.60
C LEU A 102 4.23 -10.98 6.36
N LYS A 103 4.73 -10.16 7.28
CA LYS A 103 5.95 -9.39 7.04
C LYS A 103 7.19 -10.24 6.84
N SER A 104 7.37 -11.30 7.60
CA SER A 104 8.57 -12.13 7.48
C SER A 104 8.66 -12.77 6.10
N GLU A 105 7.54 -13.33 5.63
CA GLU A 105 7.45 -13.92 4.29
C GLU A 105 7.63 -12.86 3.22
N LEU A 106 7.01 -11.69 3.43
CA LEU A 106 7.08 -10.58 2.48
C LEU A 106 8.50 -10.01 2.38
N TYR A 107 9.23 -9.90 3.48
CA TYR A 107 10.63 -9.48 3.43
C TYR A 107 11.46 -10.41 2.58
N TYR A 108 11.33 -11.71 2.81
CA TYR A 108 12.05 -12.69 2.03
C TYR A 108 11.71 -12.58 0.54
N ASN A 109 10.44 -12.49 0.22
CA ASN A 109 9.99 -12.38 -1.16
C ASN A 109 10.42 -11.06 -1.80
N TYR A 110 10.41 -9.98 -1.04
CA TYR A 110 10.83 -8.67 -1.53
C TYR A 110 12.32 -8.67 -1.90
N TYR A 111 13.18 -9.16 -0.99
CA TYR A 111 14.61 -9.21 -1.27
C TYR A 111 14.93 -10.18 -2.42
N THR A 112 14.24 -11.30 -2.47
CA THR A 112 14.39 -12.24 -3.59
C THR A 112 14.00 -11.57 -4.92
N PHE A 113 12.91 -10.82 -4.91
CA PHE A 113 12.48 -10.06 -6.08
C PHE A 113 13.55 -9.06 -6.51
N LEU A 114 14.14 -8.31 -5.58
CA LEU A 114 15.18 -7.34 -5.90
C LEU A 114 16.41 -8.01 -6.50
N ILE A 115 16.84 -9.11 -5.91
CA ILE A 115 18.02 -9.85 -6.38
C ILE A 115 17.77 -10.39 -7.80
N ASN A 116 16.63 -10.99 -8.03
CA ASN A 116 16.28 -11.55 -9.34
C ASN A 116 16.15 -10.45 -10.40
N TYR A 117 15.57 -9.32 -10.03
CA TYR A 117 15.44 -8.19 -10.94
C TYR A 117 16.82 -7.66 -11.34
N LYS A 118 17.72 -7.48 -10.38
CA LYS A 118 19.06 -7.02 -10.65
C LYS A 118 19.83 -8.00 -11.54
N LYS A 119 19.69 -9.30 -11.31
CA LYS A 119 20.31 -10.32 -12.16
C LYS A 119 19.80 -10.27 -13.60
N LYS A 120 18.51 -10.01 -13.77
CA LYS A 120 17.88 -10.02 -15.09
C LYS A 120 18.16 -8.73 -15.86
N TYR A 121 18.12 -7.58 -15.22
CA TYR A 121 18.18 -6.28 -15.86
C TYR A 121 19.45 -5.48 -15.57
N GLY A 122 20.30 -5.97 -14.68
CA GLY A 122 21.56 -5.30 -14.33
C GLY A 122 21.43 -4.15 -13.35
N GLU A 123 20.23 -3.78 -12.96
CA GLU A 123 19.97 -2.68 -12.03
C GLU A 123 18.76 -2.96 -11.16
N LEU A 124 18.61 -2.21 -10.08
CA LEU A 124 17.45 -2.34 -9.21
C LEU A 124 16.21 -1.72 -9.85
N PRO A 125 14.99 -2.16 -9.46
CA PRO A 125 13.76 -1.56 -9.98
C PRO A 125 13.73 -0.04 -9.73
N PRO A 126 13.22 0.76 -10.69
CA PRO A 126 13.22 2.22 -10.54
C PRO A 126 12.50 2.74 -9.31
N CYS A 127 11.52 2.00 -8.82
CA CYS A 127 10.69 2.41 -7.71
C CYS A 127 11.29 2.11 -6.34
N THR A 128 12.50 1.58 -6.27
CA THR A 128 13.15 1.24 -4.99
C THR A 128 14.17 2.27 -4.53
N SER A 129 14.40 3.27 -5.33
CA SER A 129 15.34 4.35 -5.00
C SER A 129 14.80 5.35 -4.00
#